data_67ccd51f2ef754ab30ff16d3dca71ac9
#
_entry.id   67ccd51f2ef754ab30ff16d3dca71ac9
#
_cell.length_a   1.000
_cell.length_b   1.000
_cell.length_c   1.000
_cell.angle_alpha   90.00
_cell.angle_beta   90.00
_cell.angle_gamma   90.00
#
_symmetry.space_group_name_H-M   'P 1'
#
loop_
_entity.id
_entity.type
_entity.pdbx_description
1 polymer ?
#
loop_
_entity_poly.entity_id
_entity_poly.type
_entity_poly.pdbx_seq_one_letter_code
_entity_poly.pdbx_strand_id
1 'polypeptide(L)'
;IPVSAERQERILTAQIDEIENAIAEMKSQNGERFSIKQMEKARKGLEARLEKLRATDRKDDVITFEQLGVDRLFVDDAHAFKNLFLYTKMRNVAGLSTSEAQKSSDMFMKCQYMDELTGGRGIIFATGTPVSNSMTELYTMMRYLQYGTLQQKGLTHFDSWASTFGETTTAIELAPEGTGYRARTRFAKFFNLPELMNMFKEVADIKTCLLYTSDAADD
;
A
#
# COMPACT_ATOMS: atom_id res chain seq x y z
N ILE A 1 1.07 6.19 -19.43
CA ILE A 1 0.62 5.04 -20.21
C ILE A 1 0.01 4.05 -19.22
N PRO A 2 -1.27 3.70 -19.38
CA PRO A 2 -1.95 2.77 -18.48
C PRO A 2 -1.56 1.31 -18.78
N VAL A 3 -1.82 0.42 -17.84
CA VAL A 3 -1.89 -1.02 -18.12
C VAL A 3 -3.18 -1.34 -18.89
N SER A 4 -3.25 -2.52 -19.53
CA SER A 4 -4.42 -2.93 -20.30
C SER A 4 -5.71 -2.87 -19.48
N ALA A 5 -6.83 -2.60 -20.14
CA ALA A 5 -8.14 -2.51 -19.48
C ALA A 5 -8.52 -3.83 -18.80
N GLU A 6 -8.22 -4.97 -19.45
CA GLU A 6 -8.43 -6.30 -18.87
C GLU A 6 -7.69 -6.49 -17.54
N ARG A 7 -6.43 -6.05 -17.47
CA ARG A 7 -5.64 -6.11 -16.24
C ARG A 7 -6.19 -5.17 -15.16
N GLN A 8 -6.56 -3.95 -15.54
CA GLN A 8 -7.18 -3.01 -14.61
C GLN A 8 -8.49 -3.58 -14.04
N GLU A 9 -9.33 -4.15 -14.89
CA GLU A 9 -10.59 -4.78 -14.48
C GLU A 9 -10.36 -5.93 -13.51
N ARG A 10 -9.43 -6.84 -13.81
CA ARG A 10 -9.06 -7.96 -12.94
C ARG A 10 -8.63 -7.49 -11.55
N ILE A 11 -7.77 -6.48 -11.49
CA ILE A 11 -7.25 -5.97 -10.21
C ILE A 11 -8.34 -5.23 -9.43
N LEU A 12 -9.16 -4.41 -10.10
CA LEU A 12 -10.27 -3.70 -9.44
C LEU A 12 -11.31 -4.69 -8.90
N THR A 13 -11.64 -5.73 -9.66
CA THR A 13 -12.57 -6.77 -9.21
C THR A 13 -12.03 -7.48 -7.98
N ALA A 14 -10.75 -7.89 -7.98
CA ALA A 14 -10.14 -8.52 -6.81
C ALA A 14 -10.15 -7.61 -5.57
N GLN A 15 -9.94 -6.31 -5.73
CA GLN A 15 -10.03 -5.34 -4.62
C GLN A 15 -11.47 -5.18 -4.10
N ILE A 16 -12.47 -5.20 -4.98
CA ILE A 16 -13.89 -5.15 -4.61
C ILE A 16 -14.27 -6.40 -3.80
N ASP A 17 -13.92 -7.58 -4.30
CA ASP A 17 -14.19 -8.86 -3.63
C ASP A 17 -13.54 -8.91 -2.23
N GLU A 18 -12.32 -8.41 -2.12
CA GLU A 18 -11.60 -8.33 -0.86
C GLU A 18 -12.32 -7.43 0.16
N ILE A 19 -12.79 -6.25 -0.26
CA ILE A 19 -13.56 -5.36 0.62
C ILE A 19 -14.93 -5.95 0.97
N GLU A 20 -15.61 -6.61 0.05
CA GLU A 20 -16.90 -7.26 0.31
C GLU A 20 -16.76 -8.35 1.37
N ASN A 21 -15.75 -9.19 1.27
CA ASN A 21 -15.44 -10.22 2.26
C ASN A 21 -15.16 -9.59 3.63
N ALA A 22 -14.38 -8.51 3.69
CA ALA A 22 -14.11 -7.81 4.93
C ALA A 22 -15.37 -7.17 5.55
N ILE A 23 -16.25 -6.59 4.73
CA ILE A 23 -17.54 -6.05 5.19
C ILE A 23 -18.43 -7.17 5.75
N ALA A 24 -18.51 -8.31 5.06
CA ALA A 24 -19.30 -9.45 5.50
C ALA A 24 -18.79 -10.00 6.85
N GLU A 25 -17.48 -10.15 6.99
CA GLU A 25 -16.85 -10.57 8.25
C GLU A 25 -17.13 -9.61 9.39
N MET A 26 -16.97 -8.29 9.17
CA MET A 26 -17.28 -7.30 10.20
C MET A 26 -18.74 -7.28 10.60
N LYS A 27 -19.66 -7.44 9.65
CA LYS A 27 -21.10 -7.52 9.95
C LYS A 27 -21.43 -8.75 10.79
N SER A 28 -20.80 -9.89 10.52
CA SER A 28 -21.01 -11.12 11.30
C SER A 28 -20.49 -11.03 12.74
N GLN A 29 -19.45 -10.23 12.95
CA GLN A 29 -18.83 -10.03 14.27
C GLN A 29 -19.40 -8.83 15.05
N ASN A 30 -20.53 -8.25 14.64
CA ASN A 30 -21.10 -7.01 15.18
C ASN A 30 -20.08 -5.84 15.18
N GLY A 31 -19.25 -5.77 14.15
CA GLY A 31 -18.22 -4.75 13.99
C GLY A 31 -18.80 -3.31 13.94
N GLU A 32 -17.94 -2.34 14.17
CA GLU A 32 -18.33 -0.95 14.25
C GLU A 32 -18.98 -0.42 12.95
N ARG A 33 -20.19 0.12 13.07
CA ARG A 33 -20.96 0.68 11.95
C ARG A 33 -20.21 1.75 11.13
N PHE A 34 -19.33 2.50 11.78
CA PHE A 34 -18.55 3.56 11.10
C PHE A 34 -17.51 2.97 10.16
N SER A 35 -16.75 1.95 10.60
CA SER A 35 -15.75 1.28 9.78
C SER A 35 -16.40 0.55 8.59
N ILE A 36 -17.56 -0.07 8.81
CA ILE A 36 -18.36 -0.66 7.73
C ILE A 36 -18.76 0.38 6.69
N LYS A 37 -19.25 1.56 7.12
CA LYS A 37 -19.60 2.65 6.19
C LYS A 37 -18.42 3.17 5.38
N GLN A 38 -17.21 3.24 5.98
CA GLN A 38 -16.01 3.64 5.25
C GLN A 38 -15.64 2.60 4.17
N MET A 39 -15.69 1.32 4.51
CA MET A 39 -15.45 0.25 3.54
C MET A 39 -16.49 0.23 2.42
N GLU A 40 -17.78 0.41 2.75
CA GLU A 40 -18.85 0.52 1.74
C GLU A 40 -18.64 1.73 0.82
N LYS A 41 -18.12 2.86 1.34
CA LYS A 41 -17.75 4.02 0.52
C LYS A 41 -16.58 3.71 -0.41
N ALA A 42 -15.54 3.04 0.10
CA ALA A 42 -14.39 2.64 -0.68
C ALA A 42 -14.78 1.65 -1.80
N ARG A 43 -15.61 0.65 -1.48
CA ARG A 43 -16.17 -0.29 -2.45
C ARG A 43 -16.89 0.43 -3.59
N LYS A 44 -17.83 1.33 -3.26
CA LYS A 44 -18.55 2.13 -4.27
C LYS A 44 -17.61 2.96 -5.15
N GLY A 45 -16.52 3.47 -4.61
CA GLY A 45 -15.49 4.18 -5.38
C GLY A 45 -14.80 3.27 -6.41
N LEU A 46 -14.47 2.05 -6.01
CA LEU A 46 -13.86 1.05 -6.91
C LEU A 46 -14.85 0.57 -7.97
N GLU A 47 -16.11 0.32 -7.60
CA GLU A 47 -17.19 -0.05 -8.53
C GLU A 47 -17.40 1.04 -9.60
N ALA A 48 -17.48 2.30 -9.19
CA ALA A 48 -17.62 3.43 -10.13
C ALA A 48 -16.40 3.55 -11.08
N ARG A 49 -15.20 3.25 -10.57
CA ARG A 49 -13.98 3.22 -11.39
C ARG A 49 -14.01 2.07 -12.40
N LEU A 50 -14.47 0.90 -11.98
CA LEU A 50 -14.63 -0.28 -12.83
C LEU A 50 -15.67 -0.01 -13.94
N GLU A 51 -16.81 0.56 -13.58
CA GLU A 51 -17.85 0.94 -14.54
C GLU A 51 -17.35 1.96 -15.57
N LYS A 52 -16.62 3.00 -15.11
CA LYS A 52 -15.99 3.97 -15.99
C LYS A 52 -14.99 3.31 -16.95
N LEU A 53 -14.17 2.39 -16.45
CA LEU A 53 -13.23 1.63 -17.28
C LEU A 53 -13.96 0.88 -18.39
N ARG A 54 -15.00 0.12 -18.06
CA ARG A 54 -15.82 -0.63 -19.02
C ARG A 54 -16.52 0.26 -20.06
N ALA A 55 -16.91 1.47 -19.65
CA ALA A 55 -17.53 2.43 -20.57
C ALA A 55 -16.52 3.06 -21.54
N THR A 56 -15.25 3.21 -21.14
CA THR A 56 -14.19 3.86 -21.91
C THR A 56 -13.51 2.90 -22.89
N ASP A 57 -13.43 1.63 -22.55
CA ASP A 57 -12.71 0.59 -23.32
C ASP A 57 -13.24 0.40 -24.76
N ARG A 58 -14.39 0.97 -25.06
CA ARG A 58 -15.00 0.90 -26.39
C ARG A 58 -14.49 1.96 -27.38
N LYS A 59 -13.59 2.88 -26.97
CA LYS A 59 -13.34 4.10 -27.75
C LYS A 59 -11.90 4.37 -28.17
N ASP A 60 -10.88 3.86 -27.52
CA ASP A 60 -9.51 4.29 -27.77
C ASP A 60 -8.53 3.12 -27.92
N ASP A 61 -7.88 3.08 -29.07
CA ASP A 61 -6.73 2.20 -29.36
C ASP A 61 -5.46 2.84 -28.73
N VAL A 62 -5.43 2.89 -27.39
CA VAL A 62 -4.32 3.50 -26.63
C VAL A 62 -3.26 2.43 -26.37
N ILE A 63 -2.00 2.74 -26.72
CA ILE A 63 -0.86 1.89 -26.39
C ILE A 63 -0.83 1.63 -24.87
N THR A 64 -0.81 0.37 -24.50
CA THR A 64 -0.74 -0.07 -23.10
C THR A 64 0.69 -0.25 -22.64
N PHE A 65 0.89 -0.30 -21.31
CA PHE A 65 2.20 -0.51 -20.71
C PHE A 65 2.82 -1.85 -21.14
N GLU A 66 2.00 -2.88 -21.28
CA GLU A 66 2.40 -4.21 -21.73
C GLU A 66 2.94 -4.18 -23.18
N GLN A 67 2.35 -3.37 -24.05
CA GLN A 67 2.77 -3.22 -25.46
C GLN A 67 4.11 -2.49 -25.63
N LEU A 68 4.58 -1.78 -24.59
CA LEU A 68 5.89 -1.12 -24.65
C LEU A 68 7.06 -2.08 -24.61
N GLY A 69 6.86 -3.34 -24.19
CA GLY A 69 7.93 -4.33 -24.07
C GLY A 69 8.96 -4.00 -22.98
N VAL A 70 8.53 -3.30 -21.92
CA VAL A 70 9.39 -2.95 -20.79
C VAL A 70 9.70 -4.19 -19.97
N ASP A 71 10.98 -4.46 -19.74
CA ASP A 71 11.48 -5.60 -18.95
C ASP A 71 12.07 -5.20 -17.60
N ARG A 72 12.26 -3.90 -17.35
CA ARG A 72 12.71 -3.33 -16.07
C ARG A 72 12.04 -1.99 -15.82
N LEU A 73 11.64 -1.76 -14.58
CA LEU A 73 11.02 -0.53 -14.13
C LEU A 73 11.87 0.12 -13.03
N PHE A 74 12.48 1.25 -13.34
CA PHE A 74 13.23 2.06 -12.39
C PHE A 74 12.39 3.26 -11.99
N VAL A 75 12.21 3.44 -10.69
CA VAL A 75 11.40 4.53 -10.14
C VAL A 75 12.25 5.31 -9.14
N ASP A 76 12.62 6.51 -9.56
CA ASP A 76 13.26 7.47 -8.66
C ASP A 76 12.22 8.20 -7.82
N ASP A 77 12.60 8.67 -6.64
CA ASP A 77 11.69 9.31 -5.68
C ASP A 77 10.44 8.47 -5.37
N ALA A 78 10.61 7.17 -5.20
CA ALA A 78 9.52 6.21 -4.99
C ALA A 78 8.61 6.57 -3.80
N HIS A 79 9.08 7.41 -2.86
CA HIS A 79 8.25 7.95 -1.78
C HIS A 79 7.04 8.73 -2.28
N ALA A 80 7.03 9.21 -3.53
CA ALA A 80 5.88 9.88 -4.14
C ALA A 80 4.66 8.96 -4.34
N PHE A 81 4.83 7.64 -4.24
CA PHE A 81 3.78 6.63 -4.43
C PHE A 81 3.26 6.02 -3.11
N LYS A 82 3.54 6.63 -1.97
CA LYS A 82 3.12 6.11 -0.65
C LYS A 82 1.61 6.05 -0.43
N ASN A 83 0.82 6.87 -1.13
CA ASN A 83 -0.63 6.92 -1.01
C ASN A 83 -1.31 5.82 -1.85
N LEU A 84 -0.89 4.59 -1.64
CA LEU A 84 -1.55 3.43 -2.23
C LEU A 84 -2.76 3.05 -1.38
N PHE A 85 -3.85 2.71 -2.06
CA PHE A 85 -5.06 2.26 -1.40
C PHE A 85 -4.77 1.08 -0.47
N LEU A 86 -5.27 1.18 0.74
CA LEU A 86 -5.40 0.08 1.67
C LEU A 86 -6.73 0.24 2.42
N TYR A 87 -7.34 -0.85 2.80
CA TYR A 87 -8.42 -0.82 3.76
C TYR A 87 -7.95 -1.42 5.10
N THR A 88 -8.58 -0.98 6.17
CA THR A 88 -8.29 -1.45 7.51
C THR A 88 -9.54 -1.37 8.38
N LYS A 89 -9.70 -2.33 9.26
CA LYS A 89 -10.71 -2.31 10.32
C LYS A 89 -10.34 -1.34 11.44
N MET A 90 -9.08 -0.90 11.48
CA MET A 90 -8.56 0.01 12.50
C MET A 90 -9.02 1.44 12.23
N ARG A 91 -9.39 2.15 13.30
CA ARG A 91 -9.86 3.54 13.23
C ARG A 91 -8.74 4.53 13.47
N ASN A 92 -8.79 5.64 12.71
CA ASN A 92 -7.99 6.85 13.00
C ASN A 92 -6.49 6.55 13.23
N VAL A 93 -5.94 5.56 12.51
CA VAL A 93 -4.53 5.21 12.64
C VAL A 93 -3.69 6.33 12.02
N ALA A 94 -2.83 6.92 12.83
CA ALA A 94 -1.92 7.96 12.35
C ALA A 94 -0.96 7.41 11.31
N GLY A 95 -0.79 8.13 10.20
CA GLY A 95 0.09 7.75 9.10
C GLY A 95 -0.55 6.82 8.07
N LEU A 96 -1.79 6.37 8.28
CA LEU A 96 -2.55 5.66 7.26
C LEU A 96 -3.34 6.66 6.42
N SER A 97 -3.06 6.66 5.11
CA SER A 97 -3.89 7.35 4.15
C SER A 97 -5.06 6.44 3.74
N THR A 98 -6.27 6.88 4.02
CA THR A 98 -7.49 6.24 3.50
C THR A 98 -7.86 6.76 2.11
N SER A 99 -7.11 7.75 1.60
CA SER A 99 -7.27 8.27 0.25
C SER A 99 -6.29 7.60 -0.69
N GLU A 100 -6.79 7.12 -1.81
CA GLU A 100 -5.99 6.56 -2.88
C GLU A 100 -5.57 7.66 -3.85
N ALA A 101 -4.27 7.73 -4.16
CA ALA A 101 -3.80 8.51 -5.29
C ALA A 101 -3.82 7.65 -6.56
N GLN A 102 -4.47 8.13 -7.60
CA GLN A 102 -4.56 7.42 -8.89
C GLN A 102 -3.19 6.99 -9.41
N LYS A 103 -2.15 7.84 -9.24
CA LYS A 103 -0.78 7.50 -9.63
C LYS A 103 -0.21 6.30 -8.88
N SER A 104 -0.56 6.15 -7.59
CA SER A 104 -0.10 5.02 -6.78
C SER A 104 -0.78 3.71 -7.18
N SER A 105 -2.07 3.75 -7.46
CA SER A 105 -2.82 2.63 -8.02
C SER A 105 -2.27 2.19 -9.38
N ASP A 106 -2.01 3.13 -10.27
CA ASP A 106 -1.45 2.86 -11.60
C ASP A 106 -0.04 2.25 -11.48
N MET A 107 0.79 2.78 -10.59
CA MET A 107 2.11 2.21 -10.28
C MET A 107 1.98 0.78 -9.73
N PHE A 108 1.05 0.53 -8.82
CA PHE A 108 0.83 -0.80 -8.26
C PHE A 108 0.45 -1.83 -9.34
N MET A 109 -0.43 -1.47 -10.26
CA MET A 109 -0.81 -2.34 -11.37
C MET A 109 0.38 -2.66 -12.29
N LYS A 110 1.27 -1.68 -12.54
CA LYS A 110 2.52 -1.87 -13.29
C LYS A 110 3.49 -2.79 -12.54
N CYS A 111 3.63 -2.62 -11.24
CA CYS A 111 4.46 -3.50 -10.42
C CYS A 111 3.95 -4.94 -10.45
N GLN A 112 2.63 -5.16 -10.34
CA GLN A 112 2.05 -6.49 -10.46
C GLN A 112 2.33 -7.13 -11.83
N TYR A 113 2.24 -6.35 -12.91
CA TYR A 113 2.61 -6.83 -14.25
C TYR A 113 4.09 -7.20 -14.34
N MET A 114 4.97 -6.34 -13.81
CA MET A 114 6.41 -6.59 -13.84
C MET A 114 6.79 -7.82 -13.01
N ASP A 115 6.14 -8.05 -11.88
CA ASP A 115 6.35 -9.24 -11.04
C ASP A 115 5.93 -10.51 -11.78
N GLU A 116 4.79 -10.52 -12.45
CA GLU A 116 4.34 -11.64 -13.30
C GLU A 116 5.33 -11.91 -14.45
N LEU A 117 5.82 -10.85 -15.11
CA LEU A 117 6.73 -10.96 -16.25
C LEU A 117 8.11 -11.45 -15.86
N THR A 118 8.64 -11.00 -14.71
CA THR A 118 10.07 -11.17 -14.37
C THR A 118 10.32 -12.09 -13.18
N GLY A 119 9.26 -12.62 -12.56
CA GLY A 119 9.38 -13.41 -11.34
C GLY A 119 9.88 -12.60 -10.15
N GLY A 120 9.39 -11.35 -10.01
CA GLY A 120 9.70 -10.47 -8.88
C GLY A 120 11.06 -9.76 -8.98
N ARG A 121 11.65 -9.63 -10.17
CA ARG A 121 13.00 -9.05 -10.38
C ARG A 121 13.01 -7.84 -11.30
N GLY A 122 11.87 -7.33 -11.69
CA GLY A 122 11.73 -6.28 -12.71
C GLY A 122 11.59 -4.87 -12.15
N ILE A 123 11.55 -4.68 -10.84
CA ILE A 123 11.20 -3.40 -10.22
C ILE A 123 12.34 -2.93 -9.34
N ILE A 124 12.80 -1.71 -9.55
CA ILE A 124 13.82 -1.04 -8.74
C ILE A 124 13.29 0.32 -8.29
N PHE A 125 13.11 0.49 -7.00
CA PHE A 125 12.75 1.76 -6.38
C PHE A 125 13.98 2.40 -5.73
N ALA A 126 14.18 3.70 -6.01
CA ALA A 126 15.19 4.51 -5.35
C ALA A 126 14.49 5.61 -4.53
N THR A 127 14.89 5.78 -3.29
CA THR A 127 14.39 6.87 -2.43
C THR A 127 15.27 7.07 -1.22
N GLY A 128 15.49 8.32 -0.83
CA GLY A 128 16.14 8.67 0.44
C GLY A 128 15.21 8.60 1.65
N THR A 129 13.88 8.45 1.45
CA THR A 129 12.87 8.47 2.51
C THR A 129 11.82 7.39 2.33
N PRO A 130 12.20 6.09 2.40
CA PRO A 130 11.24 4.99 2.25
C PRO A 130 10.16 5.01 3.34
N VAL A 131 10.54 5.48 4.53
CA VAL A 131 9.66 5.71 5.68
C VAL A 131 9.92 7.12 6.21
N SER A 132 8.90 8.00 6.20
CA SER A 132 9.03 9.38 6.69
C SER A 132 8.13 9.68 7.88
N ASN A 133 6.88 9.30 7.83
CA ASN A 133 5.88 9.67 8.84
C ASN A 133 5.41 8.50 9.71
N SER A 134 5.43 7.31 9.17
CA SER A 134 4.94 6.11 9.87
C SER A 134 5.55 4.85 9.28
N MET A 135 5.82 3.89 10.14
CA MET A 135 6.23 2.54 9.71
C MET A 135 5.19 1.84 8.82
N THR A 136 3.95 2.32 8.79
CA THR A 136 2.94 1.83 7.85
C THR A 136 3.31 2.09 6.39
N GLU A 137 4.15 3.10 6.13
CA GLU A 137 4.70 3.36 4.79
C GLU A 137 5.59 2.22 4.31
N LEU A 138 6.25 1.50 5.24
CA LEU A 138 7.02 0.30 4.91
C LEU A 138 6.13 -0.79 4.32
N TYR A 139 4.95 -1.01 4.89
CA TYR A 139 3.97 -1.95 4.33
C TYR A 139 3.63 -1.60 2.87
N THR A 140 3.45 -0.33 2.56
CA THR A 140 3.18 0.12 1.19
C THR A 140 4.35 -0.19 0.26
N MET A 141 5.60 0.03 0.69
CA MET A 141 6.78 -0.35 -0.09
C MET A 141 6.86 -1.87 -0.32
N MET A 142 6.57 -2.66 0.70
CA MET A 142 6.52 -4.12 0.59
C MET A 142 5.44 -4.59 -0.39
N ARG A 143 4.30 -3.90 -0.47
CA ARG A 143 3.26 -4.21 -1.47
C ARG A 143 3.74 -4.00 -2.91
N TYR A 144 4.59 -3.02 -3.15
CA TYR A 144 5.17 -2.79 -4.48
C TYR A 144 6.26 -3.81 -4.82
N LEU A 145 7.13 -4.15 -3.86
CA LEU A 145 8.40 -4.82 -4.12
C LEU A 145 8.38 -6.32 -3.81
N GLN A 146 7.48 -6.79 -2.97
CA GLN A 146 7.44 -8.18 -2.49
C GLN A 146 6.01 -8.68 -2.21
N TYR A 147 5.07 -8.33 -3.09
CA TYR A 147 3.67 -8.69 -2.93
C TYR A 147 3.47 -10.22 -2.85
N GLY A 148 4.19 -10.98 -3.66
CA GLY A 148 4.18 -12.44 -3.62
C GLY A 148 4.60 -13.03 -2.28
N THR A 149 5.62 -12.44 -1.63
CA THR A 149 6.05 -12.83 -0.27
C THR A 149 4.96 -12.51 0.76
N LEU A 150 4.32 -11.34 0.64
CA LEU A 150 3.17 -11.01 1.51
C LEU A 150 2.03 -11.99 1.34
N GLN A 151 1.71 -12.41 0.12
CA GLN A 151 0.69 -13.43 -0.15
C GLN A 151 1.03 -14.77 0.48
N GLN A 152 2.24 -15.27 0.28
CA GLN A 152 2.69 -16.55 0.85
C GLN A 152 2.63 -16.58 2.38
N LYS A 153 2.88 -15.43 3.02
CA LYS A 153 2.85 -15.29 4.49
C LYS A 153 1.47 -14.88 5.05
N GLY A 154 0.45 -14.69 4.21
CA GLY A 154 -0.87 -14.22 4.64
C GLY A 154 -0.89 -12.78 5.16
N LEU A 155 0.04 -11.94 4.69
CA LEU A 155 0.26 -10.56 5.12
C LEU A 155 -0.18 -9.51 4.08
N THR A 156 -0.99 -9.90 3.11
CA THR A 156 -1.49 -8.99 2.06
C THR A 156 -2.46 -7.95 2.60
N HIS A 157 -3.18 -8.26 3.67
CA HIS A 157 -4.07 -7.32 4.34
C HIS A 157 -3.30 -6.51 5.38
N PHE A 158 -3.52 -5.20 5.39
CA PHE A 158 -2.85 -4.32 6.35
C PHE A 158 -3.06 -4.77 7.81
N ASP A 159 -4.27 -5.18 8.17
CA ASP A 159 -4.58 -5.59 9.54
C ASP A 159 -3.81 -6.85 9.96
N SER A 160 -3.60 -7.80 9.05
CA SER A 160 -2.76 -8.99 9.31
C SER A 160 -1.30 -8.62 9.50
N TRP A 161 -0.76 -7.77 8.61
CA TRP A 161 0.60 -7.26 8.73
C TRP A 161 0.79 -6.46 10.02
N ALA A 162 -0.14 -5.58 10.32
CA ALA A 162 -0.11 -4.73 11.50
C ALA A 162 -0.16 -5.54 12.81
N SER A 163 -1.02 -6.57 12.88
CA SER A 163 -1.10 -7.46 14.06
C SER A 163 0.15 -8.33 14.25
N THR A 164 0.87 -8.62 13.17
CA THR A 164 2.11 -9.42 13.22
C THR A 164 3.31 -8.60 13.68
N PHE A 165 3.37 -7.31 13.33
CA PHE A 165 4.56 -6.50 13.53
C PHE A 165 4.38 -5.28 14.43
N GLY A 166 3.16 -4.97 14.85
CA GLY A 166 2.89 -3.76 15.61
C GLY A 166 1.85 -3.87 16.68
N GLU A 167 2.02 -3.08 17.72
CA GLU A 167 1.03 -2.85 18.75
C GLU A 167 0.46 -1.45 18.59
N THR A 168 -0.87 -1.36 18.56
CA THR A 168 -1.57 -0.08 18.48
C THR A 168 -1.99 0.38 19.87
N THR A 169 -1.76 1.66 20.16
CA THR A 169 -2.30 2.33 21.35
C THR A 169 -3.26 3.41 20.93
N THR A 170 -4.38 3.52 21.62
CA THR A 170 -5.33 4.62 21.45
C THR A 170 -5.16 5.61 22.58
N ALA A 171 -4.76 6.82 22.24
CA ALA A 171 -4.66 7.95 23.17
C ALA A 171 -5.77 8.96 22.89
N ILE A 172 -6.24 9.63 23.96
CA ILE A 172 -7.16 10.75 23.85
C ILE A 172 -6.29 12.01 23.69
N GLU A 173 -6.41 12.69 22.57
CA GLU A 173 -5.66 13.90 22.24
C GLU A 173 -6.62 15.09 22.08
N LEU A 174 -6.13 16.30 22.38
CA LEU A 174 -6.87 17.52 22.08
C LEU A 174 -7.06 17.63 20.56
N ALA A 175 -8.27 17.94 20.13
CA ALA A 175 -8.54 18.15 18.71
C ALA A 175 -7.73 19.36 18.19
N PRO A 176 -7.24 19.34 16.91
CA PRO A 176 -6.44 20.44 16.37
C PRO A 176 -7.14 21.79 16.42
N GLU A 177 -8.46 21.78 16.40
CA GLU A 177 -9.31 22.97 16.51
C GLU A 177 -9.36 23.57 17.93
N GLY A 178 -8.66 22.94 18.91
CA GLY A 178 -8.63 23.38 20.31
C GLY A 178 -9.93 23.13 21.09
N THR A 179 -10.93 22.56 20.46
CA THR A 179 -12.25 22.32 21.07
C THR A 179 -12.54 20.82 21.15
N GLY A 180 -12.43 20.25 22.36
CA GLY A 180 -12.76 18.86 22.61
C GLY A 180 -11.59 17.88 22.47
N TYR A 181 -11.87 16.62 22.80
CA TYR A 181 -10.91 15.52 22.78
C TYR A 181 -11.31 14.51 21.70
N ARG A 182 -10.31 13.93 21.03
CA ARG A 182 -10.51 12.85 20.07
C ARG A 182 -9.62 11.65 20.41
N ALA A 183 -10.13 10.46 20.22
CA ALA A 183 -9.34 9.25 20.26
C ALA A 183 -8.51 9.13 18.98
N ARG A 184 -7.21 8.90 19.12
CA ARG A 184 -6.30 8.66 18.00
C ARG A 184 -5.49 7.40 18.26
N THR A 185 -5.56 6.46 17.32
CA THR A 185 -4.78 5.22 17.35
C THR A 185 -3.45 5.45 16.66
N ARG A 186 -2.38 5.02 17.29
CA ARG A 186 -1.02 5.06 16.74
C ARG A 186 -0.35 3.70 16.90
N PHE A 187 0.54 3.37 15.98
CA PHE A 187 1.49 2.30 16.24
C PHE A 187 2.48 2.78 17.30
N ALA A 188 2.35 2.26 18.52
CA ALA A 188 3.17 2.66 19.65
C ALA A 188 4.47 1.90 19.71
N LYS A 189 4.43 0.62 19.33
CA LYS A 189 5.60 -0.26 19.35
C LYS A 189 5.56 -1.16 18.13
N PHE A 190 6.73 -1.42 17.57
CA PHE A 190 6.94 -2.52 16.65
C PHE A 190 7.59 -3.65 17.44
N PHE A 191 6.93 -4.79 17.45
CA PHE A 191 7.50 -6.04 17.91
C PHE A 191 7.84 -6.89 16.69
N ASN A 192 8.67 -7.91 16.92
CA ASN A 192 9.16 -8.74 15.81
C ASN A 192 9.87 -7.94 14.68
N LEU A 193 10.47 -6.81 15.07
CA LEU A 193 11.19 -5.93 14.14
C LEU A 193 12.33 -6.66 13.40
N PRO A 194 13.10 -7.58 14.02
CA PRO A 194 14.11 -8.33 13.30
C PRO A 194 13.55 -9.14 12.12
N GLU A 195 12.40 -9.78 12.28
CA GLU A 195 11.76 -10.54 11.20
C GLU A 195 11.26 -9.61 10.09
N LEU A 196 10.61 -8.50 10.46
CA LEU A 196 10.16 -7.49 9.51
C LEU A 196 11.33 -6.94 8.69
N MET A 197 12.43 -6.60 9.35
CA MET A 197 13.62 -6.08 8.68
C MET A 197 14.33 -7.14 7.83
N ASN A 198 14.36 -8.39 8.26
CA ASN A 198 14.87 -9.48 7.44
C ASN A 198 14.04 -9.67 6.17
N MET A 199 12.72 -9.67 6.29
CA MET A 199 11.82 -9.71 5.15
C MET A 199 12.07 -8.55 4.19
N PHE A 200 12.17 -7.33 4.70
CA PHE A 200 12.36 -6.15 3.85
C PHE A 200 13.73 -6.15 3.17
N LYS A 201 14.78 -6.59 3.85
CA LYS A 201 16.15 -6.71 3.30
C LYS A 201 16.28 -7.73 2.17
N GLU A 202 15.32 -8.66 2.00
CA GLU A 202 15.31 -9.55 0.84
C GLU A 202 15.17 -8.78 -0.48
N VAL A 203 14.54 -7.59 -0.43
CA VAL A 203 14.26 -6.75 -1.60
C VAL A 203 14.84 -5.33 -1.49
N ALA A 204 15.52 -4.99 -0.40
CA ALA A 204 16.03 -3.65 -0.14
C ALA A 204 17.52 -3.64 0.22
N ASP A 205 18.29 -2.78 -0.45
CA ASP A 205 19.64 -2.38 -0.04
C ASP A 205 19.53 -1.06 0.73
N ILE A 206 19.83 -1.10 2.04
CA ILE A 206 19.66 0.04 2.94
C ILE A 206 21.03 0.61 3.29
N LYS A 207 21.26 1.86 2.87
CA LYS A 207 22.45 2.63 3.25
C LYS A 207 22.04 3.71 4.28
N THR A 208 22.79 3.81 5.35
CA THR A 208 22.58 4.81 6.42
C THR A 208 23.71 5.83 6.41
N CYS A 209 23.47 7.03 6.95
CA CYS A 209 24.46 8.13 6.97
C CYS A 209 25.81 7.74 7.59
N LEU A 210 25.83 6.78 8.50
CA LEU A 210 27.08 6.33 9.14
C LEU A 210 28.08 5.70 8.17
N LEU A 211 27.63 5.25 6.99
CA LEU A 211 28.52 4.70 5.95
C LEU A 211 29.23 5.79 5.13
N TYR A 212 28.73 7.04 5.18
CA TYR A 212 29.31 8.15 4.42
C TYR A 212 30.23 9.03 5.27
N THR A 213 30.25 8.86 6.60
CA THR A 213 31.05 9.67 7.51
C THR A 213 32.37 9.00 7.89
N SER A 214 32.59 7.73 7.58
CA SER A 214 33.85 7.04 7.92
C SER A 214 34.96 7.23 6.88
N ASP A 215 34.62 7.59 5.63
CA ASP A 215 35.62 7.77 4.56
C ASP A 215 36.13 9.23 4.42
N ALA A 216 35.53 10.19 5.14
CA ALA A 216 35.90 11.60 5.04
C ALA A 216 36.91 12.07 6.11
N ALA A 217 37.38 11.17 6.98
CA ALA A 217 38.25 11.53 8.11
C ALA A 217 39.72 11.00 7.97
N ASP A 218 40.03 10.30 6.86
CA ASP A 218 41.37 9.70 6.66
C ASP A 218 42.13 10.26 5.43
N ASP A 219 41.83 11.51 4.99
CA ASP A 219 42.69 12.25 4.02
C ASP A 219 43.21 13.56 4.61
#